data_bebee04adef6d675ae2fac0bbb35d367
#
_entry.id   bebee04adef6d675ae2fac0bbb35d367
#
_cell.length_a   1.000
_cell.length_b   1.000
_cell.length_c   1.000
_cell.angle_alpha   90.00
_cell.angle_beta   90.00
_cell.angle_gamma   90.00
#
_symmetry.space_group_name_H-M   'P 1'
#
loop_
_entity.id
_entity.type
_entity.pdbx_description
1 polymer ?
#
loop_
_entity_poly.entity_id
_entity_poly.type
_entity_poly.pdbx_seq_one_letter_code
_entity_poly.pdbx_strand_id
1 'polypeptide(L)' 'TQMDNTKKEILYELGVIYTKAEKKEEALGCFKQIYEIDYGYRDVAARVEGSYAG' A
#
# COMPACT_ATOMS: atom_id res chain seq x y z
N THR A 1 8.28 -11.73 13.88
CA THR A 1 9.26 -10.81 13.33
C THR A 1 8.64 -9.50 12.91
N GLN A 2 9.44 -8.48 12.89
CA GLN A 2 8.96 -7.15 12.57
C GLN A 2 8.86 -6.96 11.06
N MET A 3 7.94 -6.09 10.68
CA MET A 3 7.90 -5.62 9.31
C MET A 3 9.03 -4.60 9.15
N ASP A 4 10.01 -4.92 8.33
CA ASP A 4 11.11 -4.01 8.07
C ASP A 4 10.90 -3.30 6.75
N ASN A 5 11.87 -2.47 6.37
CA ASN A 5 11.73 -1.69 5.14
C ASN A 5 11.63 -2.57 3.91
N THR A 6 12.32 -3.71 3.92
CA THR A 6 12.28 -4.62 2.78
C THR A 6 10.85 -5.12 2.54
N LYS A 7 10.17 -5.50 3.62
CA LYS A 7 8.81 -6.02 3.47
C LYS A 7 7.86 -4.91 3.02
N LYS A 8 8.04 -3.71 3.55
CA LYS A 8 7.22 -2.58 3.12
C LYS A 8 7.47 -2.27 1.64
N GLU A 9 8.70 -2.35 1.19
CA GLU A 9 8.99 -2.13 -0.22
C GLU A 9 8.32 -3.16 -1.10
N ILE A 10 8.33 -4.43 -0.69
CA ILE A 10 7.69 -5.48 -1.46
C ILE A 10 6.20 -5.23 -1.53
N LEU A 11 5.58 -4.90 -0.42
CA LEU A 11 4.15 -4.61 -0.40
C LEU A 11 3.82 -3.39 -1.27
N TYR A 12 4.67 -2.38 -1.22
CA TYR A 12 4.44 -1.20 -2.03
C TYR A 12 4.50 -1.54 -3.52
N GLU A 13 5.51 -2.31 -3.91
CA GLU A 13 5.65 -2.69 -5.31
C GLU A 13 4.48 -3.55 -5.77
N LEU A 14 4.04 -4.48 -4.92
CA LEU A 14 2.87 -5.28 -5.24
C LEU A 14 1.64 -4.39 -5.43
N GLY A 15 1.47 -3.41 -4.55
CA GLY A 15 0.36 -2.48 -4.69
C GLY A 15 0.40 -1.73 -6.01
N VAL A 16 1.59 -1.29 -6.41
CA VAL A 16 1.74 -0.59 -7.68
C VAL A 16 1.42 -1.53 -8.85
N ILE A 17 1.90 -2.77 -8.79
CA ILE A 17 1.64 -3.75 -9.84
C ILE A 17 0.13 -4.02 -9.94
N TYR A 18 -0.52 -4.23 -8.81
CA TYR A 18 -1.95 -4.46 -8.82
C TYR A 18 -2.70 -3.26 -9.36
N THR A 19 -2.25 -2.05 -9.03
CA THR A 19 -2.87 -0.84 -9.55
C THR A 19 -2.79 -0.81 -11.08
N LYS A 20 -1.62 -1.15 -11.61
CA LYS A 20 -1.44 -1.17 -13.06
C LYS A 20 -2.27 -2.27 -13.72
N ALA A 21 -2.51 -3.37 -13.00
CA ALA A 21 -3.34 -4.45 -13.50
C ALA A 21 -4.83 -4.19 -13.27
N GLU A 22 -5.17 -3.03 -12.74
CA GLU A 22 -6.54 -2.63 -12.43
C GLU A 22 -7.19 -3.51 -11.37
N LYS A 23 -6.36 -4.07 -10.50
CA LYS A 23 -6.83 -4.84 -9.35
C LYS A 23 -6.81 -3.94 -8.13
N LYS A 24 -7.76 -3.01 -8.08
CA LYS A 24 -7.72 -1.94 -7.09
C LYS A 24 -7.88 -2.45 -5.66
N GLU A 25 -8.70 -3.48 -5.47
CA GLU A 25 -8.92 -4.01 -4.12
C GLU A 25 -7.66 -4.68 -3.59
N GLU A 26 -6.99 -5.45 -4.43
CA GLU A 26 -5.74 -6.07 -4.02
C GLU A 26 -4.68 -5.02 -3.74
N ALA A 27 -4.60 -4.01 -4.61
CA ALA A 27 -3.64 -2.93 -4.40
C ALA A 27 -3.91 -2.22 -3.07
N LEU A 28 -5.17 -1.94 -2.81
CA LEU A 28 -5.54 -1.26 -1.57
C LEU A 28 -5.16 -2.10 -0.36
N GLY A 29 -5.35 -3.42 -0.46
CA GLY A 29 -4.97 -4.31 0.63
C GLY A 29 -3.49 -4.22 0.95
N CYS A 30 -2.64 -4.17 -0.08
CA CYS A 30 -1.21 -4.02 0.13
C CYS A 30 -0.87 -2.69 0.78
N PHE A 31 -1.45 -1.61 0.28
CA PHE A 31 -1.17 -0.29 0.82
C PHE A 31 -1.71 -0.14 2.25
N LYS A 32 -2.85 -0.74 2.54
CA LYS A 32 -3.41 -0.67 3.89
C LYS A 32 -2.51 -1.36 4.90
N GLN A 33 -1.89 -2.47 4.53
CA GLN A 33 -0.98 -3.15 5.43
C GLN A 33 0.18 -2.24 5.80
N ILE A 34 0.73 -1.54 4.82
CA ILE A 34 1.80 -0.59 5.09
C ILE A 34 1.27 0.57 5.94
N TYR A 35 0.10 1.07 5.58
CA TYR A 35 -0.52 2.21 6.25
C TYR A 35 -0.69 1.95 7.75
N GLU A 36 -1.10 0.74 8.10
CA GLU A 36 -1.33 0.41 9.51
C GLU A 36 -0.05 0.34 10.31
N ILE A 37 1.06 0.01 9.66
CA ILE A 37 2.33 -0.15 10.34
C ILE A 37 3.14 1.14 10.28
N ASP A 38 3.12 1.79 9.14
CA ASP A 38 3.92 2.99 8.90
C ASP A 38 3.18 3.87 7.92
N TYR A 39 2.21 4.64 8.42
CA TYR A 39 1.36 5.41 7.53
C TYR A 39 2.12 6.52 6.79
N GLY A 40 3.30 6.87 7.28
CA GLY A 40 4.12 7.86 6.61
C GLY A 40 5.02 7.30 5.52
N TYR A 41 4.90 6.00 5.24
CA TYR A 41 5.76 5.38 4.25
C TYR A 41 5.34 5.83 2.85
N ARG A 42 6.26 6.54 2.17
CA ARG A 42 6.02 7.04 0.81
C ARG A 42 4.65 7.73 0.75
N ASP A 43 3.85 7.38 -0.25
CA ASP A 43 2.54 8.02 -0.44
C ASP A 43 1.38 7.07 -0.10
N VAL A 44 1.64 6.06 0.76
CA VAL A 44 0.57 5.09 1.05
C VAL A 44 -0.62 5.75 1.72
N ALA A 45 -0.37 6.74 2.58
CA ALA A 45 -1.49 7.42 3.24
C ALA A 45 -2.38 8.09 2.21
N ALA A 46 -1.79 8.77 1.23
CA ALA A 46 -2.57 9.42 0.18
C ALA A 46 -3.32 8.39 -0.65
N ARG A 47 -2.69 7.26 -0.94
CA ARG A 47 -3.34 6.23 -1.74
C ARG A 47 -4.50 5.61 -1.02
N VAL A 48 -4.33 5.29 0.28
CA VAL A 48 -5.40 4.67 1.05
C VAL A 48 -6.53 5.67 1.28
N GLU A 49 -6.20 6.88 1.69
CA GLU A 49 -7.22 7.89 1.96
C GLU A 49 -7.92 8.33 0.69
N GLY A 50 -7.21 8.43 -0.40
CA GLY A 50 -7.81 8.77 -1.68
C GLY A 50 -8.80 7.71 -2.13
N SER A 51 -8.53 6.45 -1.79
CA SER A 51 -9.44 5.36 -2.11
C SER A 51 -10.79 5.54 -1.40
N TYR A 52 -10.75 6.03 -0.16
CA TYR A 52 -12.00 6.26 0.57
C TYR A 52 -12.75 7.48 0.05
N ALA A 53 -12.00 8.48 -0.41
CA ALA A 53 -12.62 9.70 -0.90
C ALA A 53 -13.26 9.53 -2.27
N GLY A 54 -12.74 8.58 -3.03
CA GLY A 54 -13.22 8.35 -4.37
C GLY A 54 -14.41 7.48 -4.45
#